data_b43ac13608229af031f8083145ccb533
#
_entry.id   b43ac13608229af031f8083145ccb533
#
_cell.length_a   1.000
_cell.length_b   1.000
_cell.length_c   1.000
_cell.angle_alpha   90.00
_cell.angle_beta   90.00
_cell.angle_gamma   90.00
#
_symmetry.space_group_name_H-M   'P 1'
#
loop_
_entity.id
_entity.type
_entity.pdbx_description
1 polymer ?
#
loop_
_entity_poly.entity_id
_entity_poly.type
_entity_poly.pdbx_seq_one_letter_code
_entity_poly.pdbx_strand_id
1 'polypeptide(L)'
;MQKFKVKLSLYINYFVIGLMLNSVGIVILQVIIHYNVSEGAASVLEAFKDLSIAIFSFFLASYIPKFGYKRSMLTALIVVTAASLGMRFFDGFLMSKILFAATGFSFGLIKVSAYSTVGLITENSDEHASVMSILEGIFQIGVLSGYWIFGFFIGDGTPGSEGWLDTYWVLAGLCIFAFLNLLTVTLDESEVQKEEKKFSVVHEFIEMIALIRFPLVLIFIFSAFLYVLIEQSIQTWLPTFNKSILQMPNDISVQIVSIFAGAIAFGRIASGYFIKKFSWMKVLTTVILCGMLLVILVLPITGGIEVGSIESWTQVPLAGFLLPMIGLFLGPIYPALNSSVLSVLPKHRQSAMSGLIVIFSALGGTTGSLITGYIFGAFSGQTAFYFSLIPMGILFTVLFFYSNLRKKFRFEEF
;
A
#
# COMPACT_ATOMS: atom_id res chain seq x y z
N MET A 1 5.79 -2.46 32.32
CA MET A 1 5.03 -1.23 32.01
C MET A 1 5.63 -0.46 30.81
N GLN A 2 6.94 -0.28 30.73
CA GLN A 2 7.60 0.45 29.63
C GLN A 2 7.45 -0.25 28.25
N LYS A 3 7.70 -1.57 28.16
CA LYS A 3 7.50 -2.34 26.90
C LYS A 3 6.07 -2.19 26.35
N PHE A 4 5.04 -2.14 27.22
CA PHE A 4 3.67 -1.94 26.79
C PHE A 4 3.44 -0.54 26.20
N LYS A 5 4.01 0.51 26.82
CA LYS A 5 3.93 1.89 26.28
C LYS A 5 4.60 2.00 24.91
N VAL A 6 5.76 1.32 24.72
CA VAL A 6 6.43 1.27 23.42
C VAL A 6 5.54 0.59 22.38
N LYS A 7 5.02 -0.63 22.66
CA LYS A 7 4.12 -1.35 21.75
C LYS A 7 2.90 -0.50 21.39
N LEU A 8 2.24 0.12 22.37
CA LEU A 8 1.08 0.97 22.13
C LEU A 8 1.42 2.16 21.21
N SER A 9 2.57 2.80 21.44
CA SER A 9 3.01 3.91 20.61
C SER A 9 3.29 3.48 19.17
N LEU A 10 3.92 2.32 18.96
CA LEU A 10 4.11 1.76 17.62
C LEU A 10 2.79 1.49 16.92
N TYR A 11 1.81 0.94 17.64
CA TYR A 11 0.47 0.64 17.10
C TYR A 11 -0.25 1.93 16.67
N ILE A 12 -0.20 2.99 17.49
CA ILE A 12 -0.78 4.29 17.15
C ILE A 12 -0.12 4.88 15.90
N ASN A 13 1.21 4.84 15.81
CA ASN A 13 1.95 5.31 14.63
C ASN A 13 1.55 4.55 13.36
N TYR A 14 1.43 3.22 13.47
CA TYR A 14 1.06 2.38 12.32
C TYR A 14 -0.39 2.56 11.88
N PHE A 15 -1.30 2.79 12.83
CA PHE A 15 -2.68 3.16 12.51
C PHE A 15 -2.73 4.44 11.69
N VAL A 16 -2.09 5.50 12.19
CA VAL A 16 -2.11 6.83 11.55
C VAL A 16 -1.48 6.79 10.17
N ILE A 17 -0.32 6.16 10.02
CA ILE A 17 0.35 6.13 8.73
C ILE A 17 -0.37 5.20 7.74
N GLY A 18 -1.01 4.13 8.20
CA GLY A 18 -1.85 3.25 7.38
C GLY A 18 -3.03 4.00 6.77
N LEU A 19 -3.70 4.83 7.58
CA LEU A 19 -4.79 5.69 7.15
C LEU A 19 -4.32 6.68 6.08
N MET A 20 -3.22 7.38 6.31
CA MET A 20 -2.73 8.40 5.40
C MET A 20 -2.20 7.84 4.08
N LEU A 21 -1.44 6.76 4.14
CA LEU A 21 -0.78 6.17 2.98
C LEU A 21 -1.78 5.70 1.92
N ASN A 22 -2.91 5.15 2.35
CA ASN A 22 -3.89 4.55 1.46
C ASN A 22 -5.04 5.51 1.09
N SER A 23 -4.96 6.78 1.49
CA SER A 23 -5.91 7.81 1.08
C SER A 23 -5.72 8.31 -0.35
N VAL A 24 -4.66 7.89 -1.05
CA VAL A 24 -4.30 8.43 -2.38
C VAL A 24 -5.42 8.27 -3.41
N GLY A 25 -6.08 7.14 -3.47
CA GLY A 25 -7.22 6.94 -4.41
C GLY A 25 -8.41 7.84 -4.10
N ILE A 26 -8.66 8.12 -2.81
CA ILE A 26 -9.68 9.07 -2.38
C ILE A 26 -9.32 10.48 -2.85
N VAL A 27 -8.06 10.89 -2.62
CA VAL A 27 -7.59 12.23 -2.99
C VAL A 27 -7.52 12.38 -4.51
N ILE A 28 -7.18 11.34 -5.28
CA ILE A 28 -7.26 11.35 -6.74
C ILE A 28 -8.68 11.71 -7.19
N LEU A 29 -9.70 11.06 -6.64
CA LEU A 29 -11.09 11.40 -6.95
C LEU A 29 -11.40 12.86 -6.60
N GLN A 30 -10.99 13.33 -5.40
CA GLN A 30 -11.29 14.69 -4.97
C GLN A 30 -10.56 15.76 -5.81
N VAL A 31 -9.30 15.56 -6.19
CA VAL A 31 -8.57 16.53 -7.01
C VAL A 31 -9.11 16.61 -8.44
N ILE A 32 -9.64 15.51 -8.98
CA ILE A 32 -10.34 15.50 -10.28
C ILE A 32 -11.60 16.38 -10.18
N ILE A 33 -12.41 16.17 -9.15
CA ILE A 33 -13.68 16.89 -8.98
C ILE A 33 -13.44 18.36 -8.59
N HIS A 34 -12.57 18.61 -7.62
CA HIS A 34 -12.39 19.93 -6.99
C HIS A 34 -11.48 20.85 -7.82
N TYR A 35 -10.35 20.34 -8.34
CA TYR A 35 -9.39 21.14 -9.12
C TYR A 35 -9.58 20.98 -10.63
N ASN A 36 -10.55 20.15 -11.06
CA ASN A 36 -10.82 19.89 -12.49
C ASN A 36 -9.55 19.48 -13.27
N VAL A 37 -8.70 18.66 -12.63
CA VAL A 37 -7.53 18.07 -13.27
C VAL A 37 -7.92 16.79 -14.01
N SER A 38 -7.21 16.47 -15.09
CA SER A 38 -7.46 15.22 -15.81
C SER A 38 -7.04 14.00 -14.98
N GLU A 39 -7.64 12.84 -15.25
CA GLU A 39 -7.33 11.58 -14.62
C GLU A 39 -5.83 11.22 -14.76
N GLY A 40 -5.26 11.44 -15.95
CA GLY A 40 -3.84 11.27 -16.19
C GLY A 40 -2.95 12.18 -15.34
N ALA A 41 -3.37 13.44 -15.09
CA ALA A 41 -2.63 14.34 -14.21
C ALA A 41 -2.78 13.93 -12.73
N ALA A 42 -3.97 13.51 -12.31
CA ALA A 42 -4.24 13.07 -10.94
C ALA A 42 -3.49 11.78 -10.57
N SER A 43 -3.29 10.86 -11.52
CA SER A 43 -2.58 9.59 -11.31
C SER A 43 -1.13 9.78 -10.83
N VAL A 44 -0.51 10.95 -11.08
CA VAL A 44 0.85 11.29 -10.65
C VAL A 44 0.98 11.31 -9.11
N LEU A 45 -0.12 11.49 -8.36
CA LEU A 45 -0.10 11.45 -6.88
C LEU A 45 0.43 10.11 -6.35
N GLU A 46 0.09 9.00 -7.00
CA GLU A 46 0.63 7.68 -6.67
C GLU A 46 2.16 7.64 -6.83
N ALA A 47 2.67 8.23 -7.92
CA ALA A 47 4.11 8.31 -8.17
C ALA A 47 4.84 9.10 -7.06
N PHE A 48 4.30 10.24 -6.64
CA PHE A 48 4.86 11.04 -5.55
C PHE A 48 4.93 10.25 -4.23
N LYS A 49 3.91 9.42 -3.95
CA LYS A 49 3.90 8.54 -2.78
C LYS A 49 4.93 7.40 -2.90
N ASP A 50 4.80 6.60 -3.94
CA ASP A 50 5.52 5.32 -4.06
C ASP A 50 7.01 5.51 -4.32
N LEU A 51 7.38 6.47 -5.20
CA LEU A 51 8.79 6.77 -5.44
C LEU A 51 9.44 7.37 -4.19
N SER A 52 8.71 8.19 -3.42
CA SER A 52 9.22 8.68 -2.14
C SER A 52 9.44 7.54 -1.15
N ILE A 53 8.52 6.56 -1.06
CA ILE A 53 8.73 5.36 -0.23
C ILE A 53 10.01 4.64 -0.65
N ALA A 54 10.16 4.34 -1.94
CA ALA A 54 11.31 3.59 -2.46
C ALA A 54 12.63 4.31 -2.19
N ILE A 55 12.71 5.59 -2.55
CA ILE A 55 13.91 6.42 -2.40
C ILE A 55 14.28 6.54 -0.92
N PHE A 56 13.37 6.99 -0.09
CA PHE A 56 13.68 7.28 1.30
C PHE A 56 13.83 6.02 2.16
N SER A 57 13.07 4.95 1.90
CA SER A 57 13.30 3.66 2.60
C SER A 57 14.69 3.11 2.32
N PHE A 58 15.18 3.26 1.10
CA PHE A 58 16.51 2.81 0.73
C PHE A 58 17.62 3.67 1.35
N PHE A 59 17.60 4.98 1.08
CA PHE A 59 18.69 5.87 1.52
C PHE A 59 18.74 6.06 3.04
N LEU A 60 17.58 6.04 3.70
CA LEU A 60 17.51 6.29 5.13
C LEU A 60 17.69 5.03 5.97
N ALA A 61 17.51 3.83 5.42
CA ALA A 61 17.65 2.58 6.18
C ALA A 61 18.99 2.47 6.91
N SER A 62 20.09 2.86 6.25
CA SER A 62 21.44 2.87 6.83
C SER A 62 21.69 4.04 7.81
N TYR A 63 20.91 5.12 7.70
CA TYR A 63 21.08 6.31 8.52
C TYR A 63 20.22 6.29 9.79
N ILE A 64 19.05 5.67 9.74
CA ILE A 64 18.07 5.60 10.83
C ILE A 64 18.67 5.07 12.14
N PRO A 65 19.50 3.99 12.17
CA PRO A 65 20.12 3.48 13.41
C PRO A 65 21.00 4.53 14.11
N LYS A 66 21.70 5.37 13.33
CA LYS A 66 22.56 6.42 13.87
C LYS A 66 21.76 7.63 14.38
N PHE A 67 20.70 7.99 13.66
CA PHE A 67 19.82 9.09 14.03
C PHE A 67 18.92 8.74 15.23
N GLY A 68 18.59 7.47 15.38
CA GLY A 68 17.72 6.89 16.41
C GLY A 68 16.31 6.64 15.90
N TYR A 69 15.77 5.49 16.24
CA TYR A 69 14.44 5.05 15.79
C TYR A 69 13.32 5.97 16.28
N LYS A 70 13.36 6.35 17.58
CA LYS A 70 12.38 7.28 18.16
C LYS A 70 12.43 8.63 17.45
N ARG A 71 13.63 9.19 17.25
CA ARG A 71 13.79 10.48 16.57
C ARG A 71 13.30 10.43 15.12
N SER A 72 13.58 9.35 14.41
CA SER A 72 13.12 9.14 13.04
C SER A 72 11.59 9.14 12.94
N MET A 73 10.91 8.42 13.85
CA MET A 73 9.45 8.40 13.90
C MET A 73 8.86 9.78 14.27
N LEU A 74 9.46 10.49 15.21
CA LEU A 74 9.04 11.86 15.56
C LEU A 74 9.20 12.83 14.38
N THR A 75 10.31 12.75 13.64
CA THR A 75 10.54 13.56 12.44
C THR A 75 9.49 13.25 11.37
N ALA A 76 9.19 11.99 11.15
CA ALA A 76 8.16 11.57 10.21
C ALA A 76 6.77 12.16 10.56
N LEU A 77 6.39 12.10 11.84
CA LEU A 77 5.12 12.65 12.32
C LEU A 77 5.06 14.18 12.16
N ILE A 78 6.17 14.90 12.41
CA ILE A 78 6.23 16.36 12.17
C ILE A 78 6.01 16.66 10.69
N VAL A 79 6.72 15.96 9.80
CA VAL A 79 6.65 16.20 8.35
C VAL A 79 5.24 15.93 7.82
N VAL A 80 4.64 14.81 8.19
CA VAL A 80 3.30 14.47 7.71
C VAL A 80 2.21 15.35 8.34
N THR A 81 2.39 15.79 9.58
CA THR A 81 1.50 16.78 10.21
C THR A 81 1.55 18.12 9.47
N ALA A 82 2.76 18.63 9.20
CA ALA A 82 2.93 19.87 8.45
C ALA A 82 2.32 19.79 7.05
N ALA A 83 2.51 18.67 6.35
CA ALA A 83 1.90 18.44 5.04
C ALA A 83 0.37 18.35 5.11
N SER A 84 -0.19 17.71 6.13
CA SER A 84 -1.64 17.64 6.36
C SER A 84 -2.24 19.02 6.61
N LEU A 85 -1.62 19.81 7.49
CA LEU A 85 -2.03 21.20 7.71
C LEU A 85 -1.87 22.03 6.44
N GLY A 86 -0.79 21.80 5.68
CA GLY A 86 -0.58 22.44 4.38
C GLY A 86 -1.73 22.22 3.41
N MET A 87 -2.31 21.03 3.35
CA MET A 87 -3.48 20.73 2.51
C MET A 87 -4.70 21.61 2.85
N ARG A 88 -4.86 21.99 4.11
CA ARG A 88 -5.99 22.83 4.54
C ARG A 88 -5.76 24.31 4.29
N PHE A 89 -4.51 24.78 4.38
CA PHE A 89 -4.17 26.20 4.29
C PHE A 89 -3.74 26.65 2.90
N PHE A 90 -3.18 25.73 2.09
CA PHE A 90 -2.67 26.02 0.75
C PHE A 90 -3.50 25.25 -0.28
N ASP A 91 -4.50 25.92 -0.81
CA ASP A 91 -5.35 25.33 -1.84
C ASP A 91 -4.56 25.09 -3.13
N GLY A 92 -4.70 23.88 -3.71
CA GLY A 92 -4.09 23.55 -5.00
C GLY A 92 -3.56 22.15 -5.15
N PHE A 93 -3.58 21.67 -6.38
CA PHE A 93 -3.11 20.34 -6.73
C PHE A 93 -1.62 20.09 -6.40
N LEU A 94 -0.79 21.15 -6.41
CA LEU A 94 0.62 21.03 -6.02
C LEU A 94 0.76 20.57 -4.56
N MET A 95 -0.10 21.07 -3.66
CA MET A 95 -0.04 20.68 -2.25
C MET A 95 -0.37 19.19 -2.05
N SER A 96 -1.28 18.63 -2.87
CA SER A 96 -1.55 17.19 -2.85
C SER A 96 -0.31 16.36 -3.23
N LYS A 97 0.50 16.81 -4.18
CA LYS A 97 1.78 16.17 -4.55
C LYS A 97 2.77 16.21 -3.39
N ILE A 98 2.88 17.37 -2.73
CA ILE A 98 3.75 17.56 -1.55
C ILE A 98 3.29 16.66 -0.41
N LEU A 99 1.98 16.57 -0.15
CA LEU A 99 1.41 15.69 0.86
C LEU A 99 1.82 14.23 0.63
N PHE A 100 1.67 13.72 -0.59
CA PHE A 100 1.99 12.32 -0.87
C PHE A 100 3.50 12.04 -0.89
N ALA A 101 4.32 12.99 -1.31
CA ALA A 101 5.77 12.90 -1.13
C ALA A 101 6.15 12.85 0.36
N ALA A 102 5.57 13.72 1.18
CA ALA A 102 5.78 13.75 2.62
C ALA A 102 5.26 12.48 3.32
N THR A 103 4.11 11.95 2.88
CA THR A 103 3.54 10.70 3.39
C THR A 103 4.44 9.51 3.06
N GLY A 104 4.95 9.42 1.83
CA GLY A 104 5.88 8.38 1.42
C GLY A 104 7.21 8.43 2.19
N PHE A 105 7.78 9.61 2.36
CA PHE A 105 8.96 9.85 3.22
C PHE A 105 8.70 9.40 4.66
N SER A 106 7.59 9.83 5.25
CA SER A 106 7.23 9.52 6.63
C SER A 106 6.97 8.03 6.83
N PHE A 107 6.33 7.37 5.86
CA PHE A 107 6.13 5.92 5.89
C PHE A 107 7.46 5.16 5.89
N GLY A 108 8.40 5.55 5.04
CA GLY A 108 9.74 4.95 5.02
C GLY A 108 10.44 5.03 6.38
N LEU A 109 10.44 6.20 7.02
CA LEU A 109 11.01 6.40 8.35
C LEU A 109 10.29 5.58 9.42
N ILE A 110 8.96 5.63 9.46
CA ILE A 110 8.17 4.93 10.49
C ILE A 110 8.31 3.42 10.32
N LYS A 111 8.24 2.88 9.10
CA LYS A 111 8.30 1.45 8.84
C LYS A 111 9.63 0.85 9.31
N VAL A 112 10.76 1.41 8.86
CA VAL A 112 12.09 0.92 9.24
C VAL A 112 12.29 1.04 10.75
N SER A 113 11.94 2.19 11.33
CA SER A 113 12.12 2.42 12.77
C SER A 113 11.26 1.53 13.64
N ALA A 114 9.99 1.31 13.25
CA ALA A 114 9.08 0.47 14.02
C ALA A 114 9.51 -1.01 13.98
N TYR A 115 9.88 -1.53 12.81
CA TYR A 115 10.34 -2.92 12.67
C TYR A 115 11.60 -3.17 13.49
N SER A 116 12.57 -2.24 13.43
CA SER A 116 13.77 -2.31 14.23
C SER A 116 13.48 -2.20 15.73
N THR A 117 12.53 -1.32 16.12
CA THR A 117 12.11 -1.19 17.53
C THR A 117 11.44 -2.46 18.03
N VAL A 118 10.63 -3.15 17.23
CA VAL A 118 10.06 -4.46 17.59
C VAL A 118 11.17 -5.45 17.90
N GLY A 119 12.24 -5.48 17.09
CA GLY A 119 13.41 -6.31 17.33
C GLY A 119 14.09 -6.05 18.69
N LEU A 120 14.14 -4.76 19.12
CA LEU A 120 14.74 -4.38 20.42
C LEU A 120 13.90 -4.74 21.64
N ILE A 121 12.56 -4.76 21.51
CA ILE A 121 11.66 -4.95 22.66
C ILE A 121 11.13 -6.37 22.83
N THR A 122 11.41 -7.26 21.87
CA THR A 122 10.97 -8.66 21.89
C THR A 122 12.13 -9.60 22.30
N GLU A 123 11.82 -10.62 23.11
CA GLU A 123 12.83 -11.50 23.69
C GLU A 123 13.03 -12.79 22.89
N ASN A 124 12.04 -13.16 22.08
CA ASN A 124 12.08 -14.39 21.28
C ASN A 124 11.34 -14.23 19.95
N SER A 125 11.52 -15.20 19.05
CA SER A 125 10.93 -15.19 17.70
C SER A 125 9.40 -15.21 17.70
N ASP A 126 8.77 -15.87 18.67
CA ASP A 126 7.32 -16.00 18.74
C ASP A 126 6.68 -14.67 19.18
N GLU A 127 7.27 -14.00 20.17
CA GLU A 127 6.87 -12.65 20.57
C GLU A 127 7.08 -11.65 19.44
N HIS A 128 8.23 -11.73 18.76
CA HIS A 128 8.50 -10.88 17.59
C HIS A 128 7.43 -11.04 16.50
N ALA A 129 7.14 -12.27 16.10
CA ALA A 129 6.13 -12.57 15.10
C ALA A 129 4.73 -12.10 15.51
N SER A 130 4.38 -12.27 16.80
CA SER A 130 3.10 -11.81 17.35
C SER A 130 2.95 -10.30 17.29
N VAL A 131 3.97 -9.54 17.76
CA VAL A 131 3.94 -8.07 17.75
C VAL A 131 3.89 -7.53 16.32
N MET A 132 4.66 -8.11 15.40
CA MET A 132 4.65 -7.74 13.98
C MET A 132 3.28 -7.99 13.35
N SER A 133 2.65 -9.13 13.64
CA SER A 133 1.31 -9.45 13.11
C SER A 133 0.25 -8.48 13.60
N ILE A 134 0.29 -8.09 14.89
CA ILE A 134 -0.62 -7.09 15.45
C ILE A 134 -0.37 -5.74 14.81
N LEU A 135 0.89 -5.34 14.63
CA LEU A 135 1.29 -4.08 14.02
C LEU A 135 0.71 -3.94 12.59
N GLU A 136 0.88 -4.97 11.76
CA GLU A 136 0.32 -5.01 10.40
C GLU A 136 -1.21 -5.05 10.40
N GLY A 137 -1.82 -5.74 11.37
CA GLY A 137 -3.27 -5.73 11.54
C GLY A 137 -3.82 -4.34 11.86
N ILE A 138 -3.15 -3.60 12.75
CA ILE A 138 -3.52 -2.23 13.10
C ILE A 138 -3.31 -1.27 11.93
N PHE A 139 -2.25 -1.45 11.15
CA PHE A 139 -2.07 -0.73 9.88
C PHE A 139 -3.29 -0.91 8.96
N GLN A 140 -3.76 -2.14 8.82
CA GLN A 140 -4.93 -2.43 7.97
C GLN A 140 -6.23 -1.82 8.53
N ILE A 141 -6.38 -1.75 9.86
CA ILE A 141 -7.50 -1.01 10.48
C ILE A 141 -7.40 0.48 10.14
N GLY A 142 -6.20 1.07 10.14
CA GLY A 142 -5.96 2.43 9.70
C GLY A 142 -6.41 2.66 8.25
N VAL A 143 -6.05 1.75 7.35
CA VAL A 143 -6.48 1.79 5.94
C VAL A 143 -8.01 1.80 5.82
N LEU A 144 -8.67 0.87 6.51
CA LEU A 144 -10.14 0.79 6.52
C LEU A 144 -10.79 2.06 7.07
N SER A 145 -10.26 2.59 8.17
CA SER A 145 -10.76 3.80 8.82
C SER A 145 -10.67 5.02 7.91
N GLY A 146 -9.65 5.09 7.04
CA GLY A 146 -9.46 6.18 6.10
C GLY A 146 -10.66 6.37 5.17
N TYR A 147 -11.21 5.32 4.61
CA TYR A 147 -12.36 5.41 3.70
C TYR A 147 -13.61 5.98 4.39
N TRP A 148 -13.82 5.65 5.66
CA TRP A 148 -14.96 6.14 6.44
C TRP A 148 -14.75 7.56 6.94
N ILE A 149 -13.54 7.90 7.41
CA ILE A 149 -13.22 9.26 7.87
C ILE A 149 -13.34 10.24 6.69
N PHE A 150 -12.73 9.95 5.55
CA PHE A 150 -12.86 10.80 4.37
C PHE A 150 -14.32 10.86 3.88
N GLY A 151 -15.01 9.71 3.80
CA GLY A 151 -16.41 9.66 3.38
C GLY A 151 -17.32 10.54 4.23
N PHE A 152 -17.06 10.65 5.54
CA PHE A 152 -17.83 11.51 6.43
C PHE A 152 -17.70 13.01 6.08
N PHE A 153 -16.50 13.47 5.68
CA PHE A 153 -16.24 14.86 5.35
C PHE A 153 -16.51 15.23 3.89
N ILE A 154 -16.48 14.26 2.98
CA ILE A 154 -16.70 14.50 1.54
C ILE A 154 -18.15 14.95 1.25
N GLY A 155 -19.14 14.44 2.00
CA GLY A 155 -20.53 14.73 1.77
C GLY A 155 -21.06 14.22 0.41
N ASP A 156 -22.19 14.75 -0.02
CA ASP A 156 -22.90 14.36 -1.25
C ASP A 156 -22.23 14.81 -2.56
N GLY A 157 -21.08 15.50 -2.47
CA GLY A 157 -20.24 15.84 -3.63
C GLY A 157 -20.78 16.98 -4.47
N THR A 158 -21.32 18.03 -3.83
CA THR A 158 -21.54 19.31 -4.51
C THR A 158 -20.23 19.82 -5.11
N PRO A 159 -20.18 20.11 -6.43
CA PRO A 159 -18.98 20.64 -7.07
C PRO A 159 -18.47 21.90 -6.35
N GLY A 160 -17.17 21.90 -5.99
CA GLY A 160 -16.56 23.00 -5.25
C GLY A 160 -16.69 22.91 -3.71
N SER A 161 -17.29 21.85 -3.16
CA SER A 161 -17.28 21.61 -1.71
C SER A 161 -15.84 21.38 -1.20
N GLU A 162 -15.39 22.24 -0.28
CA GLU A 162 -14.09 22.08 0.40
C GLU A 162 -14.14 21.10 1.58
N GLY A 163 -15.28 20.48 1.86
CA GLY A 163 -15.48 19.62 3.03
C GLY A 163 -14.44 18.51 3.16
N TRP A 164 -14.01 17.91 2.04
CA TRP A 164 -12.97 16.88 2.05
C TRP A 164 -11.63 17.37 2.60
N LEU A 165 -11.33 18.66 2.49
CA LEU A 165 -10.12 19.26 3.06
C LEU A 165 -10.17 19.33 4.60
N ASP A 166 -11.38 19.37 5.19
CA ASP A 166 -11.55 19.36 6.63
C ASP A 166 -11.13 18.04 7.28
N THR A 167 -11.09 16.95 6.49
CA THR A 167 -10.50 15.67 6.92
C THR A 167 -9.07 15.87 7.43
N TYR A 168 -8.31 16.79 6.83
CA TYR A 168 -6.91 17.02 7.21
C TYR A 168 -6.73 17.63 8.61
N TRP A 169 -7.75 18.26 9.19
CA TRP A 169 -7.73 18.62 10.61
C TRP A 169 -7.71 17.37 11.51
N VAL A 170 -8.53 16.39 11.18
CA VAL A 170 -8.56 15.11 11.91
C VAL A 170 -7.25 14.36 11.74
N LEU A 171 -6.71 14.31 10.52
CA LEU A 171 -5.45 13.64 10.23
C LEU A 171 -4.28 14.31 10.96
N ALA A 172 -4.19 15.63 10.91
CA ALA A 172 -3.18 16.38 11.66
C ALA A 172 -3.32 16.17 13.18
N GLY A 173 -4.57 16.16 13.71
CA GLY A 173 -4.84 15.88 15.11
C GLY A 173 -4.38 14.47 15.52
N LEU A 174 -4.65 13.46 14.71
CA LEU A 174 -4.18 12.08 14.94
C LEU A 174 -2.64 11.98 14.88
N CYS A 175 -1.99 12.68 13.94
CA CYS A 175 -0.52 12.73 13.86
C CYS A 175 0.08 13.42 15.09
N ILE A 176 -0.51 14.53 15.55
CA ILE A 176 -0.09 15.24 16.78
C ILE A 176 -0.30 14.33 18.00
N PHE A 177 -1.41 13.62 18.09
CA PHE A 177 -1.65 12.67 19.17
C PHE A 177 -0.61 11.56 19.18
N ALA A 178 -0.29 10.97 18.01
CA ALA A 178 0.76 9.97 17.87
C ALA A 178 2.13 10.53 18.28
N PHE A 179 2.44 11.75 17.87
CA PHE A 179 3.68 12.47 18.24
C PHE A 179 3.79 12.66 19.75
N LEU A 180 2.77 13.21 20.40
CA LEU A 180 2.76 13.42 21.84
C LEU A 180 2.84 12.10 22.61
N ASN A 181 2.13 11.06 22.17
CA ASN A 181 2.23 9.73 22.75
C ASN A 181 3.67 9.19 22.65
N LEU A 182 4.30 9.28 21.48
CA LEU A 182 5.67 8.80 21.26
C LEU A 182 6.71 9.60 22.08
N LEU A 183 6.48 10.88 22.33
CA LEU A 183 7.36 11.69 23.20
C LEU A 183 7.43 11.12 24.62
N THR A 184 6.33 10.61 25.16
CA THR A 184 6.27 10.04 26.53
C THR A 184 6.99 8.70 26.68
N VAL A 185 7.34 8.06 25.58
CA VAL A 185 7.99 6.75 25.56
C VAL A 185 9.51 6.92 25.69
N THR A 186 10.14 6.15 26.56
CA THR A 186 11.59 6.01 26.59
C THR A 186 11.98 4.74 25.86
N LEU A 187 12.83 4.85 24.86
CA LEU A 187 13.38 3.74 24.10
C LEU A 187 14.89 3.70 24.32
N ASP A 188 15.40 2.58 24.80
CA ASP A 188 16.83 2.36 24.91
C ASP A 188 17.37 1.84 23.57
N GLU A 189 18.15 2.68 22.91
CA GLU A 189 18.76 2.42 21.61
C GLU A 189 20.30 2.30 21.73
N SER A 190 20.82 2.23 22.95
CA SER A 190 22.26 2.32 23.23
C SER A 190 23.08 1.19 22.60
N GLU A 191 22.51 -0.01 22.48
CA GLU A 191 23.18 -1.16 21.87
C GLU A 191 23.35 -0.99 20.36
N VAL A 192 22.34 -0.43 19.68
CA VAL A 192 22.36 -0.23 18.22
C VAL A 192 23.32 0.88 17.81
N GLN A 193 23.42 1.93 18.63
CA GLN A 193 24.31 3.07 18.35
C GLN A 193 25.79 2.73 18.53
N LYS A 194 26.12 1.67 19.27
CA LYS A 194 27.51 1.19 19.49
C LYS A 194 28.04 0.27 18.38
N GLU A 195 27.17 -0.35 17.61
CA GLU A 195 27.60 -1.16 16.46
C GLU A 195 28.04 -0.24 15.31
N GLU A 196 29.33 0.17 15.31
CA GLU A 196 29.98 0.79 14.15
C GLU A 196 30.17 -0.22 13.01
N LYS A 197 29.09 -0.68 12.39
CA LYS A 197 29.20 -1.24 11.06
C LYS A 197 29.48 -0.09 10.08
N LYS A 198 30.61 -0.15 9.39
CA LYS A 198 30.88 0.73 8.24
C LYS A 198 29.89 0.37 7.12
N PHE A 199 28.64 0.82 7.27
CA PHE A 199 27.65 0.69 6.23
C PHE A 199 28.01 1.65 5.10
N SER A 200 28.37 1.10 3.96
CA SER A 200 28.46 1.84 2.71
C SER A 200 27.13 1.64 1.98
N VAL A 201 26.32 2.68 1.92
CA VAL A 201 25.05 2.69 1.12
C VAL A 201 25.32 2.24 -0.31
N VAL A 202 26.47 2.63 -0.86
CA VAL A 202 26.91 2.22 -2.22
C VAL A 202 27.15 0.72 -2.29
N HIS A 203 27.77 0.13 -1.28
CA HIS A 203 28.04 -1.32 -1.26
C HIS A 203 26.74 -2.13 -1.17
N GLU A 204 25.81 -1.74 -0.28
CA GLU A 204 24.49 -2.38 -0.16
C GLU A 204 23.68 -2.25 -1.46
N PHE A 205 23.77 -1.08 -2.13
CA PHE A 205 23.13 -0.88 -3.43
C PHE A 205 23.71 -1.81 -4.50
N ILE A 206 25.03 -1.93 -4.57
CA ILE A 206 25.69 -2.81 -5.52
C ILE A 206 25.31 -4.27 -5.25
N GLU A 207 25.32 -4.71 -3.99
CA GLU A 207 24.88 -6.06 -3.61
C GLU A 207 23.42 -6.32 -3.99
N MET A 208 22.53 -5.35 -3.76
CA MET A 208 21.12 -5.43 -4.13
C MET A 208 20.96 -5.57 -5.65
N ILE A 209 21.63 -4.72 -6.44
CA ILE A 209 21.57 -4.79 -7.91
C ILE A 209 22.21 -6.08 -8.43
N ALA A 210 23.27 -6.57 -7.80
CA ALA A 210 23.89 -7.83 -8.17
C ALA A 210 22.95 -9.04 -8.07
N LEU A 211 21.90 -8.99 -7.23
CA LEU A 211 20.89 -10.04 -7.16
C LEU A 211 20.06 -10.17 -8.45
N ILE A 212 19.91 -9.11 -9.23
CA ILE A 212 19.13 -9.10 -10.47
C ILE A 212 19.72 -10.05 -11.54
N ARG A 213 21.01 -10.35 -11.45
CA ARG A 213 21.68 -11.32 -12.36
C ARG A 213 21.13 -12.74 -12.25
N PHE A 214 20.48 -13.08 -11.14
CA PHE A 214 19.90 -14.40 -10.95
C PHE A 214 18.50 -14.48 -11.59
N PRO A 215 18.25 -15.42 -12.54
CA PRO A 215 16.97 -15.52 -13.24
C PRO A 215 15.78 -15.69 -12.29
N LEU A 216 15.95 -16.41 -11.19
CA LEU A 216 14.92 -16.58 -10.17
C LEU A 216 14.51 -15.25 -9.54
N VAL A 217 15.50 -14.40 -9.19
CA VAL A 217 15.27 -13.08 -8.61
C VAL A 217 14.60 -12.16 -9.64
N LEU A 218 15.11 -12.16 -10.89
CA LEU A 218 14.54 -11.32 -11.96
C LEU A 218 13.06 -11.63 -12.21
N ILE A 219 12.68 -12.91 -12.32
CA ILE A 219 11.29 -13.31 -12.53
C ILE A 219 10.44 -12.99 -11.29
N PHE A 220 11.01 -13.14 -10.11
CA PHE A 220 10.30 -12.80 -8.87
C PHE A 220 10.02 -11.30 -8.77
N ILE A 221 11.03 -10.41 -8.96
CA ILE A 221 10.80 -8.95 -8.87
C ILE A 221 9.85 -8.47 -9.96
N PHE A 222 9.88 -9.08 -11.15
CA PHE A 222 8.90 -8.82 -12.20
C PHE A 222 7.49 -9.28 -11.79
N SER A 223 7.35 -10.43 -11.11
CA SER A 223 6.06 -10.88 -10.56
C SER A 223 5.54 -9.94 -9.47
N ALA A 224 6.42 -9.44 -8.59
CA ALA A 224 6.07 -8.47 -7.55
C ALA A 224 5.64 -7.12 -8.17
N PHE A 225 6.37 -6.66 -9.18
CA PHE A 225 6.00 -5.47 -9.97
C PHE A 225 4.60 -5.62 -10.60
N LEU A 226 4.34 -6.73 -11.29
CA LEU A 226 3.03 -6.99 -11.92
C LEU A 226 1.90 -7.08 -10.89
N TYR A 227 2.15 -7.74 -9.76
CA TYR A 227 1.14 -7.83 -8.71
C TYR A 227 0.75 -6.44 -8.17
N VAL A 228 1.74 -5.62 -7.78
CA VAL A 228 1.45 -4.29 -7.23
C VAL A 228 0.85 -3.36 -8.31
N LEU A 229 1.28 -3.52 -9.57
CA LEU A 229 0.65 -2.85 -10.70
C LEU A 229 -0.86 -3.16 -10.77
N ILE A 230 -1.25 -4.44 -10.68
CA ILE A 230 -2.65 -4.87 -10.70
C ILE A 230 -3.40 -4.33 -9.47
N GLU A 231 -2.84 -4.51 -8.28
CA GLU A 231 -3.47 -4.09 -7.02
C GLU A 231 -3.74 -2.59 -7.01
N GLN A 232 -2.75 -1.76 -7.36
CA GLN A 232 -2.88 -0.31 -7.34
C GLN A 232 -3.71 0.23 -8.51
N SER A 233 -3.67 -0.40 -9.69
CA SER A 233 -4.58 -0.07 -10.80
C SER A 233 -6.04 -0.13 -10.38
N ILE A 234 -6.40 -1.10 -9.54
CA ILE A 234 -7.77 -1.28 -9.08
C ILE A 234 -8.04 -0.44 -7.83
N GLN A 235 -7.25 -0.61 -6.76
CA GLN A 235 -7.48 0.03 -5.48
C GLN A 235 -7.53 1.56 -5.57
N THR A 236 -6.55 2.14 -6.25
CA THR A 236 -6.40 3.60 -6.38
C THR A 236 -7.53 4.23 -7.21
N TRP A 237 -7.99 3.50 -8.24
CA TRP A 237 -8.99 4.02 -9.17
C TRP A 237 -10.43 3.60 -8.86
N LEU A 238 -10.64 2.71 -7.88
CA LEU A 238 -11.97 2.23 -7.51
C LEU A 238 -12.90 3.35 -7.03
N PRO A 239 -12.48 4.35 -6.20
CA PRO A 239 -13.34 5.48 -5.86
C PRO A 239 -13.82 6.25 -7.09
N THR A 240 -12.90 6.54 -8.03
CA THR A 240 -13.21 7.26 -9.28
C THR A 240 -14.13 6.43 -10.18
N PHE A 241 -13.91 5.12 -10.27
CA PHE A 241 -14.77 4.19 -10.99
C PHE A 241 -16.20 4.18 -10.44
N ASN A 242 -16.35 4.08 -9.13
CA ASN A 242 -17.64 4.08 -8.45
C ASN A 242 -18.40 5.39 -8.72
N LYS A 243 -17.70 6.53 -8.67
CA LYS A 243 -18.31 7.84 -8.95
C LYS A 243 -18.70 8.02 -10.40
N SER A 244 -17.79 7.73 -11.34
CA SER A 244 -17.99 8.09 -12.75
C SER A 244 -18.72 7.02 -13.54
N ILE A 245 -18.58 5.72 -13.22
CA ILE A 245 -19.22 4.62 -13.97
C ILE A 245 -20.47 4.12 -13.28
N LEU A 246 -20.40 3.91 -11.96
CA LEU A 246 -21.57 3.44 -11.18
C LEU A 246 -22.46 4.60 -10.70
N GLN A 247 -22.12 5.85 -10.99
CA GLN A 247 -22.89 7.05 -10.66
C GLN A 247 -23.26 7.17 -9.17
N MET A 248 -22.41 6.64 -8.29
CA MET A 248 -22.63 6.69 -6.84
C MET A 248 -22.39 8.12 -6.30
N PRO A 249 -23.07 8.50 -5.19
CA PRO A 249 -22.69 9.66 -4.39
C PRO A 249 -21.21 9.62 -4.01
N ASN A 250 -20.60 10.79 -3.83
CA ASN A 250 -19.15 10.90 -3.64
C ASN A 250 -18.68 10.19 -2.35
N ASP A 251 -19.44 10.33 -1.26
CA ASP A 251 -19.19 9.68 0.02
C ASP A 251 -19.27 8.14 -0.08
N ILE A 252 -20.35 7.61 -0.69
CA ILE A 252 -20.54 6.16 -0.90
C ILE A 252 -19.45 5.61 -1.85
N SER A 253 -19.09 6.37 -2.91
CA SER A 253 -18.02 5.98 -3.84
C SER A 253 -16.69 5.71 -3.14
N VAL A 254 -16.40 6.46 -2.08
CA VAL A 254 -15.21 6.31 -1.24
C VAL A 254 -15.39 5.19 -0.22
N GLN A 255 -16.47 5.22 0.56
CA GLN A 255 -16.70 4.29 1.66
C GLN A 255 -16.74 2.82 1.21
N ILE A 256 -17.35 2.55 0.05
CA ILE A 256 -17.50 1.17 -0.47
C ILE A 256 -16.15 0.51 -0.80
N VAL A 257 -15.10 1.29 -1.02
CA VAL A 257 -13.74 0.77 -1.22
C VAL A 257 -13.20 0.08 0.04
N SER A 258 -13.77 0.35 1.21
CA SER A 258 -13.44 -0.39 2.44
C SER A 258 -13.69 -1.89 2.30
N ILE A 259 -14.63 -2.31 1.44
CA ILE A 259 -14.87 -3.72 1.11
C ILE A 259 -13.63 -4.32 0.43
N PHE A 260 -12.98 -3.60 -0.48
CA PHE A 260 -11.75 -4.07 -1.12
C PHE A 260 -10.62 -4.28 -0.10
N ALA A 261 -10.41 -3.33 0.80
CA ALA A 261 -9.40 -3.45 1.83
C ALA A 261 -9.70 -4.61 2.81
N GLY A 262 -10.98 -4.78 3.19
CA GLY A 262 -11.42 -5.93 3.99
C GLY A 262 -11.27 -7.26 3.27
N ALA A 263 -11.59 -7.31 1.98
CA ALA A 263 -11.42 -8.48 1.14
C ALA A 263 -9.95 -8.90 0.99
N ILE A 264 -9.02 -7.94 0.80
CA ILE A 264 -7.57 -8.20 0.81
C ILE A 264 -7.15 -8.80 2.15
N ALA A 265 -7.54 -8.19 3.27
CA ALA A 265 -7.18 -8.67 4.60
C ALA A 265 -7.67 -10.11 4.83
N PHE A 266 -8.93 -10.38 4.50
CA PHE A 266 -9.51 -11.72 4.61
C PHE A 266 -8.80 -12.73 3.67
N GLY A 267 -8.53 -12.34 2.43
CA GLY A 267 -7.80 -13.16 1.46
C GLY A 267 -6.40 -13.55 1.94
N ARG A 268 -5.66 -12.61 2.56
CA ARG A 268 -4.35 -12.87 3.17
C ARG A 268 -4.43 -13.89 4.30
N ILE A 269 -5.40 -13.75 5.20
CA ILE A 269 -5.61 -14.69 6.32
C ILE A 269 -6.01 -16.08 5.79
N ALA A 270 -7.00 -16.14 4.91
CA ALA A 270 -7.49 -17.38 4.33
C ALA A 270 -6.41 -18.13 3.55
N SER A 271 -5.52 -17.42 2.85
CA SER A 271 -4.44 -18.01 2.08
C SER A 271 -3.47 -18.83 2.94
N GLY A 272 -3.22 -18.42 4.17
CA GLY A 272 -2.38 -19.16 5.10
C GLY A 272 -2.90 -20.58 5.39
N TYR A 273 -4.23 -20.73 5.46
CA TYR A 273 -4.87 -22.04 5.60
C TYR A 273 -4.80 -22.86 4.29
N PHE A 274 -5.16 -22.24 3.16
CA PHE A 274 -5.23 -22.93 1.87
C PHE A 274 -3.86 -23.35 1.35
N ILE A 275 -2.80 -22.55 1.56
CA ILE A 275 -1.43 -22.90 1.15
C ILE A 275 -0.91 -24.12 1.90
N LYS A 276 -1.28 -24.30 3.18
CA LYS A 276 -0.92 -25.50 3.96
C LYS A 276 -1.61 -26.76 3.42
N LYS A 277 -2.85 -26.64 2.91
CA LYS A 277 -3.64 -27.78 2.42
C LYS A 277 -3.34 -28.13 0.97
N PHE A 278 -3.14 -27.11 0.15
CA PHE A 278 -2.96 -27.30 -1.29
C PHE A 278 -1.57 -26.87 -1.77
N SER A 279 -0.84 -26.56 -2.29
CA SER A 279 0.43 -25.96 -2.60
C SER A 279 0.24 -24.47 -2.94
N TRP A 280 1.26 -23.68 -2.64
CA TRP A 280 1.25 -22.24 -2.93
C TRP A 280 0.94 -21.94 -4.42
N MET A 281 1.49 -22.74 -5.34
CA MET A 281 1.27 -22.57 -6.79
C MET A 281 -0.19 -22.79 -7.19
N LYS A 282 -0.83 -23.86 -6.66
CA LYS A 282 -2.25 -24.11 -6.94
C LYS A 282 -3.13 -22.99 -6.40
N VAL A 283 -2.83 -22.49 -5.19
CA VAL A 283 -3.58 -21.38 -4.61
C VAL A 283 -3.43 -20.13 -5.47
N LEU A 284 -2.20 -19.74 -5.83
CA LEU A 284 -1.97 -18.52 -6.62
C LEU A 284 -2.60 -18.59 -8.01
N THR A 285 -2.47 -19.71 -8.72
CA THR A 285 -3.11 -19.86 -10.04
C THR A 285 -4.62 -19.80 -9.95
N THR A 286 -5.23 -20.43 -8.93
CA THR A 286 -6.67 -20.39 -8.71
C THR A 286 -7.17 -18.97 -8.42
N VAL A 287 -6.53 -18.26 -7.50
CA VAL A 287 -6.98 -16.90 -7.13
C VAL A 287 -6.83 -15.91 -8.30
N ILE A 288 -5.78 -16.03 -9.12
CA ILE A 288 -5.63 -15.16 -10.30
C ILE A 288 -6.75 -15.45 -11.31
N LEU A 289 -7.04 -16.72 -11.60
CA LEU A 289 -8.13 -17.08 -12.50
C LEU A 289 -9.49 -16.63 -11.98
N CYS A 290 -9.77 -16.79 -10.69
CA CYS A 290 -11.00 -16.27 -10.06
C CYS A 290 -11.09 -14.74 -10.12
N GLY A 291 -9.98 -14.05 -9.90
CA GLY A 291 -9.92 -12.59 -10.04
C GLY A 291 -10.19 -12.12 -11.46
N MET A 292 -9.58 -12.77 -12.47
CA MET A 292 -9.85 -12.49 -13.89
C MET A 292 -11.32 -12.75 -14.23
N LEU A 293 -11.86 -13.89 -13.78
CA LEU A 293 -13.26 -14.25 -14.01
C LEU A 293 -14.21 -13.22 -13.39
N LEU A 294 -13.90 -12.76 -12.17
CA LEU A 294 -14.71 -11.72 -11.51
C LEU A 294 -14.74 -10.42 -12.34
N VAL A 295 -13.58 -9.95 -12.84
CA VAL A 295 -13.51 -8.76 -13.70
C VAL A 295 -14.37 -8.95 -14.96
N ILE A 296 -14.22 -10.10 -15.64
CA ILE A 296 -14.95 -10.40 -16.88
C ILE A 296 -16.47 -10.44 -16.65
N LEU A 297 -16.92 -10.97 -15.51
CA LEU A 297 -18.35 -11.13 -15.21
C LEU A 297 -18.98 -9.85 -14.67
N VAL A 298 -18.22 -9.04 -13.88
CA VAL A 298 -18.80 -7.88 -13.20
C VAL A 298 -18.78 -6.62 -14.06
N LEU A 299 -17.73 -6.39 -14.86
CA LEU A 299 -17.66 -5.17 -15.65
C LEU A 299 -18.80 -4.99 -16.67
N PRO A 300 -19.31 -6.01 -17.36
CA PRO A 300 -20.44 -5.84 -18.29
C PRO A 300 -21.71 -5.34 -17.60
N ILE A 301 -21.93 -5.67 -16.33
CA ILE A 301 -23.14 -5.26 -15.59
C ILE A 301 -23.02 -3.87 -14.95
N THR A 302 -21.93 -3.15 -15.18
CA THR A 302 -21.74 -1.77 -14.69
C THR A 302 -22.32 -0.72 -15.66
N GLY A 303 -22.81 -1.11 -16.82
CA GLY A 303 -23.40 -0.22 -17.79
C GLY A 303 -24.88 0.09 -17.54
N GLY A 304 -25.34 1.26 -18.01
CA GLY A 304 -26.77 1.59 -18.00
C GLY A 304 -27.34 2.09 -16.67
N ILE A 305 -26.48 2.51 -15.74
CA ILE A 305 -26.90 3.09 -14.45
C ILE A 305 -27.24 4.57 -14.67
N GLU A 306 -28.45 4.96 -14.28
CA GLU A 306 -28.93 6.34 -14.42
C GLU A 306 -28.30 7.26 -13.36
N VAL A 307 -27.97 8.48 -13.76
CA VAL A 307 -27.45 9.52 -12.86
C VAL A 307 -28.51 9.86 -11.81
N GLY A 308 -28.11 9.90 -10.53
CA GLY A 308 -29.01 10.27 -9.44
C GLY A 308 -29.93 9.15 -8.96
N SER A 309 -29.79 7.92 -9.47
CA SER A 309 -30.59 6.78 -9.02
C SER A 309 -30.16 6.20 -7.67
N ILE A 310 -28.99 6.59 -7.17
CA ILE A 310 -28.37 6.07 -5.95
C ILE A 310 -28.23 7.20 -4.93
N GLU A 311 -28.99 7.11 -3.83
CA GLU A 311 -28.96 8.06 -2.70
C GLU A 311 -28.46 7.40 -1.40
N SER A 312 -28.43 6.07 -1.37
CA SER A 312 -28.10 5.30 -0.16
C SER A 312 -27.42 3.98 -0.48
N TRP A 313 -26.82 3.38 0.53
CA TRP A 313 -26.16 2.06 0.43
C TRP A 313 -27.09 0.95 -0.08
N THR A 314 -28.38 1.03 0.19
CA THR A 314 -29.38 0.02 -0.22
C THR A 314 -29.68 0.06 -1.71
N GLN A 315 -29.37 1.17 -2.38
CA GLN A 315 -29.59 1.37 -3.81
C GLN A 315 -28.32 1.12 -4.64
N VAL A 316 -27.19 0.84 -3.98
CA VAL A 316 -25.93 0.52 -4.66
C VAL A 316 -26.12 -0.73 -5.51
N PRO A 317 -25.77 -0.68 -6.82
CA PRO A 317 -25.89 -1.83 -7.70
C PRO A 317 -24.97 -2.97 -7.27
N LEU A 318 -25.36 -4.20 -7.60
CA LEU A 318 -24.60 -5.40 -7.22
C LEU A 318 -23.12 -5.33 -7.65
N ALA A 319 -22.83 -4.72 -8.79
CA ALA A 319 -21.47 -4.49 -9.29
C ALA A 319 -20.61 -3.70 -8.30
N GLY A 320 -21.20 -2.73 -7.59
CA GLY A 320 -20.50 -1.92 -6.58
C GLY A 320 -20.03 -2.71 -5.36
N PHE A 321 -20.70 -3.82 -5.05
CA PHE A 321 -20.26 -4.76 -4.00
C PHE A 321 -19.33 -5.85 -4.53
N LEU A 322 -19.59 -6.36 -5.73
CA LEU A 322 -18.82 -7.48 -6.30
C LEU A 322 -17.42 -7.04 -6.77
N LEU A 323 -17.30 -5.87 -7.40
CA LEU A 323 -16.02 -5.43 -7.94
C LEU A 323 -14.94 -5.27 -6.85
N PRO A 324 -15.21 -4.66 -5.67
CA PRO A 324 -14.26 -4.62 -4.58
C PRO A 324 -13.86 -6.00 -4.04
N MET A 325 -14.68 -7.03 -4.20
CA MET A 325 -14.35 -8.40 -3.78
C MET A 325 -13.17 -9.01 -4.52
N ILE A 326 -12.69 -8.38 -5.61
CA ILE A 326 -11.44 -8.79 -6.27
C ILE A 326 -10.26 -8.77 -5.30
N GLY A 327 -10.30 -7.91 -4.27
CA GLY A 327 -9.32 -7.89 -3.19
C GLY A 327 -9.12 -9.25 -2.50
N LEU A 328 -10.20 -10.06 -2.39
CA LEU A 328 -10.12 -11.41 -1.85
C LEU A 328 -9.13 -12.30 -2.61
N PHE A 329 -9.11 -12.16 -3.92
CA PHE A 329 -8.25 -12.93 -4.82
C PHE A 329 -6.86 -12.32 -4.96
N LEU A 330 -6.72 -11.01 -4.83
CA LEU A 330 -5.42 -10.34 -4.86
C LEU A 330 -4.64 -10.52 -3.55
N GLY A 331 -5.32 -10.53 -2.39
CA GLY A 331 -4.71 -10.58 -1.08
C GLY A 331 -3.67 -11.70 -0.88
N PRO A 332 -3.90 -12.95 -1.33
CA PRO A 332 -2.97 -14.06 -1.18
C PRO A 332 -1.65 -13.92 -1.93
N ILE A 333 -1.61 -13.15 -3.04
CA ILE A 333 -0.53 -13.23 -4.02
C ILE A 333 0.79 -12.70 -3.45
N TYR A 334 0.79 -11.48 -2.89
CA TYR A 334 2.01 -10.81 -2.43
C TYR A 334 2.71 -11.53 -1.27
N PRO A 335 2.01 -11.94 -0.19
CA PRO A 335 2.64 -12.69 0.88
C PRO A 335 3.24 -14.02 0.42
N ALA A 336 2.52 -14.75 -0.45
CA ALA A 336 2.99 -16.03 -0.95
C ALA A 336 4.22 -15.89 -1.86
N LEU A 337 4.25 -14.88 -2.74
CA LEU A 337 5.43 -14.58 -3.56
C LEU A 337 6.63 -14.22 -2.68
N ASN A 338 6.49 -13.27 -1.76
CA ASN A 338 7.57 -12.83 -0.88
C ASN A 338 8.13 -13.99 -0.04
N SER A 339 7.25 -14.78 0.58
CA SER A 339 7.65 -15.96 1.35
C SER A 339 8.41 -16.97 0.47
N SER A 340 7.99 -17.15 -0.78
CA SER A 340 8.58 -18.13 -1.69
C SER A 340 10.01 -17.81 -2.08
N VAL A 341 10.38 -16.54 -2.24
CA VAL A 341 11.74 -16.13 -2.58
C VAL A 341 12.61 -15.98 -1.34
N LEU A 342 12.10 -15.37 -0.27
CA LEU A 342 12.87 -15.16 0.95
C LEU A 342 13.27 -16.48 1.62
N SER A 343 12.43 -17.52 1.50
CA SER A 343 12.73 -18.85 2.07
C SER A 343 13.86 -19.60 1.38
N VAL A 344 14.21 -19.23 0.14
CA VAL A 344 15.31 -19.86 -0.61
C VAL A 344 16.61 -19.06 -0.61
N LEU A 345 16.59 -17.83 -0.07
CA LEU A 345 17.74 -16.96 -0.01
C LEU A 345 18.53 -17.11 1.31
N PRO A 346 19.87 -17.08 1.28
CA PRO A 346 20.67 -16.98 2.49
C PRO A 346 20.31 -15.73 3.32
N LYS A 347 20.35 -15.85 4.65
CA LYS A 347 19.94 -14.78 5.58
C LYS A 347 20.62 -13.43 5.29
N HIS A 348 21.90 -13.42 4.96
CA HIS A 348 22.67 -12.21 4.67
C HIS A 348 22.19 -11.47 3.41
N ARG A 349 21.50 -12.14 2.48
CA ARG A 349 20.96 -11.55 1.24
C ARG A 349 19.48 -11.16 1.32
N GLN A 350 18.80 -11.56 2.38
CA GLN A 350 17.37 -11.24 2.55
C GLN A 350 17.10 -9.74 2.69
N SER A 351 18.04 -8.98 3.30
CA SER A 351 17.93 -7.53 3.40
C SER A 351 17.98 -6.86 2.02
N ALA A 352 18.99 -7.20 1.22
CA ALA A 352 19.14 -6.70 -0.15
C ALA A 352 17.92 -7.07 -1.03
N MET A 353 17.42 -8.31 -0.87
CA MET A 353 16.20 -8.74 -1.57
C MET A 353 14.97 -7.94 -1.17
N SER A 354 14.81 -7.64 0.13
CA SER A 354 13.71 -6.81 0.61
C SER A 354 13.77 -5.40 0.02
N GLY A 355 14.96 -4.83 -0.17
CA GLY A 355 15.14 -3.56 -0.88
C GLY A 355 14.65 -3.62 -2.32
N LEU A 356 15.01 -4.68 -3.07
CA LEU A 356 14.50 -4.89 -4.43
C LEU A 356 12.97 -5.01 -4.47
N ILE A 357 12.40 -5.76 -3.54
CA ILE A 357 10.93 -5.91 -3.42
C ILE A 357 10.27 -4.54 -3.28
N VAL A 358 10.78 -3.69 -2.39
CA VAL A 358 10.21 -2.34 -2.17
C VAL A 358 10.29 -1.49 -3.43
N ILE A 359 11.46 -1.47 -4.11
CA ILE A 359 11.65 -0.67 -5.32
C ILE A 359 10.73 -1.14 -6.45
N PHE A 360 10.71 -2.44 -6.75
CA PHE A 360 9.89 -2.96 -7.84
C PHE A 360 8.39 -2.90 -7.54
N SER A 361 7.99 -3.03 -6.27
CA SER A 361 6.62 -2.79 -5.83
C SER A 361 6.19 -1.33 -6.04
N ALA A 362 7.05 -0.37 -5.66
CA ALA A 362 6.79 1.05 -5.87
C ALA A 362 6.68 1.41 -7.36
N LEU A 363 7.59 0.87 -8.19
CA LEU A 363 7.52 1.04 -9.65
C LEU A 363 6.25 0.42 -10.22
N GLY A 364 5.83 -0.75 -9.71
CA GLY A 364 4.59 -1.41 -10.11
C GLY A 364 3.37 -0.56 -9.77
N GLY A 365 3.27 -0.06 -8.54
CA GLY A 365 2.17 0.80 -8.09
C GLY A 365 2.06 2.09 -8.89
N THR A 366 3.18 2.80 -9.03
CA THR A 366 3.28 4.00 -9.87
C THR A 366 2.84 3.72 -11.30
N THR A 367 3.39 2.69 -11.94
CA THR A 367 3.08 2.36 -13.33
C THR A 367 1.61 1.97 -13.50
N GLY A 368 1.08 1.17 -12.56
CA GLY A 368 -0.31 0.74 -12.58
C GLY A 368 -1.28 1.92 -12.50
N SER A 369 -1.07 2.83 -11.54
CA SER A 369 -1.91 4.01 -11.40
C SER A 369 -1.81 4.95 -12.61
N LEU A 370 -0.59 5.21 -13.12
CA LEU A 370 -0.38 6.08 -14.29
C LEU A 370 -1.07 5.53 -15.54
N ILE A 371 -0.90 4.25 -15.86
CA ILE A 371 -1.52 3.61 -17.01
C ILE A 371 -3.04 3.63 -16.88
N THR A 372 -3.55 3.25 -15.70
CA THR A 372 -4.99 3.21 -15.44
C THR A 372 -5.60 4.60 -15.56
N GLY A 373 -4.97 5.63 -14.99
CA GLY A 373 -5.43 7.01 -15.11
C GLY A 373 -5.44 7.54 -16.54
N TYR A 374 -4.41 7.20 -17.31
CA TYR A 374 -4.38 7.57 -18.72
C TYR A 374 -5.49 6.90 -19.53
N ILE A 375 -5.68 5.58 -19.34
CA ILE A 375 -6.74 4.83 -20.04
C ILE A 375 -8.13 5.31 -19.60
N PHE A 376 -8.29 5.61 -18.32
CA PHE A 376 -9.54 6.12 -17.75
C PHE A 376 -9.96 7.43 -18.42
N GLY A 377 -9.03 8.38 -18.56
CA GLY A 377 -9.29 9.67 -19.19
C GLY A 377 -9.38 9.63 -20.72
N ALA A 378 -8.59 8.74 -21.37
CA ALA A 378 -8.58 8.66 -22.85
C ALA A 378 -9.74 7.82 -23.43
N PHE A 379 -10.26 6.85 -22.68
CA PHE A 379 -11.29 5.91 -23.12
C PHE A 379 -12.47 5.88 -22.15
N SER A 380 -12.41 5.02 -21.14
CA SER A 380 -13.43 4.92 -20.10
C SER A 380 -12.89 4.19 -18.88
N GLY A 381 -13.59 4.34 -17.72
CA GLY A 381 -13.27 3.59 -16.51
C GLY A 381 -13.44 2.08 -16.69
N GLN A 382 -14.42 1.62 -17.46
CA GLN A 382 -14.60 0.20 -17.77
C GLN A 382 -13.39 -0.34 -18.56
N THR A 383 -12.94 0.39 -19.60
CA THR A 383 -11.75 0.01 -20.38
C THR A 383 -10.51 -0.06 -19.49
N ALA A 384 -10.34 0.90 -18.58
CA ALA A 384 -9.21 0.94 -17.66
C ALA A 384 -9.18 -0.29 -16.74
N PHE A 385 -10.35 -0.74 -16.25
CA PHE A 385 -10.43 -1.94 -15.42
C PHE A 385 -10.28 -3.24 -16.23
N TYR A 386 -10.80 -3.31 -17.46
CA TYR A 386 -10.52 -4.43 -18.36
C TYR A 386 -9.02 -4.57 -18.66
N PHE A 387 -8.29 -3.46 -18.73
CA PHE A 387 -6.84 -3.48 -18.95
C PHE A 387 -6.10 -4.28 -17.87
N SER A 388 -6.62 -4.36 -16.63
CA SER A 388 -6.03 -5.16 -15.55
C SER A 388 -5.92 -6.65 -15.87
N LEU A 389 -6.74 -7.17 -16.81
CA LEU A 389 -6.67 -8.56 -17.27
C LEU A 389 -5.35 -8.87 -18.00
N ILE A 390 -4.73 -7.88 -18.65
CA ILE A 390 -3.46 -8.07 -19.37
C ILE A 390 -2.33 -8.40 -18.38
N PRO A 391 -2.01 -7.55 -17.37
CA PRO A 391 -0.98 -7.89 -16.41
C PRO A 391 -1.35 -9.11 -15.53
N MET A 392 -2.64 -9.40 -15.29
CA MET A 392 -3.05 -10.64 -14.63
C MET A 392 -2.69 -11.87 -15.45
N GLY A 393 -2.95 -11.86 -16.77
CA GLY A 393 -2.59 -12.94 -17.68
C GLY A 393 -1.07 -13.14 -17.80
N ILE A 394 -0.32 -12.02 -17.82
CA ILE A 394 1.15 -12.06 -17.81
C ILE A 394 1.63 -12.66 -16.47
N LEU A 395 1.12 -12.19 -15.34
CA LEU A 395 1.48 -12.72 -14.02
C LEU A 395 1.19 -14.22 -13.91
N PHE A 396 0.02 -14.65 -14.36
CA PHE A 396 -0.36 -16.07 -14.41
C PHE A 396 0.69 -16.90 -15.17
N THR A 397 1.10 -16.45 -16.35
CA THR A 397 2.10 -17.13 -17.19
C THR A 397 3.49 -17.13 -16.52
N VAL A 398 3.91 -15.98 -15.98
CA VAL A 398 5.22 -15.81 -15.32
C VAL A 398 5.36 -16.70 -14.08
N LEU A 399 4.26 -16.96 -13.34
CA LEU A 399 4.29 -17.86 -12.20
C LEU A 399 4.63 -19.31 -12.56
N PHE A 400 4.26 -19.81 -13.75
CA PHE A 400 4.70 -21.14 -14.20
C PHE A 400 6.21 -21.19 -14.42
N PHE A 401 6.79 -20.15 -15.05
CA PHE A 401 8.23 -20.05 -15.24
C PHE A 401 8.95 -19.95 -13.89
N TYR A 402 8.44 -19.12 -12.97
CA TYR A 402 8.96 -19.00 -11.62
C TYR A 402 8.97 -20.32 -10.86
N SER A 403 7.87 -21.06 -10.88
CA SER A 403 7.74 -22.35 -10.22
C SER A 403 8.74 -23.39 -10.75
N ASN A 404 8.96 -23.41 -12.07
CA ASN A 404 9.90 -24.32 -12.70
C ASN A 404 11.36 -23.97 -12.37
N LEU A 405 11.71 -22.69 -12.39
CA LEU A 405 13.06 -22.23 -12.00
C LEU A 405 13.33 -22.51 -10.51
N ARG A 406 12.35 -22.23 -9.63
CA ARG A 406 12.51 -22.50 -8.20
C ARG A 406 12.81 -23.96 -7.88
N LYS A 407 12.24 -24.92 -8.62
CA LYS A 407 12.51 -26.36 -8.46
C LYS A 407 13.94 -26.75 -8.86
N LYS A 408 14.53 -26.04 -9.82
CA LYS A 408 15.87 -26.30 -10.35
C LYS A 408 16.96 -25.56 -9.57
N PHE A 409 16.57 -24.55 -8.81
CA PHE A 409 17.50 -23.65 -8.14
C PHE A 409 18.15 -24.33 -6.93
N ARG A 410 19.50 -24.43 -6.92
CA ARG A 410 20.32 -24.94 -5.82
C ARG A 410 21.05 -23.78 -5.12
N PHE A 411 21.14 -23.86 -3.81
CA PHE A 411 21.79 -22.84 -2.94
C PHE A 411 23.27 -22.60 -3.24
N GLU A 412 23.92 -23.51 -3.92
CA GLU A 412 25.38 -23.46 -4.24
C GLU A 412 25.72 -22.42 -5.31
N GLU A 413 24.72 -21.78 -5.93
CA GLU A 413 24.93 -20.76 -6.98
C GLU A 413 24.91 -19.31 -6.45
N PHE A 414 24.84 -19.12 -5.12
CA PHE A 414 24.81 -17.81 -4.51
C PHE A 414 26.17 -17.37 -3.94
#